data_835cf6e408628efc36232733cbd5e063
#
_entry.id   835cf6e408628efc36232733cbd5e063
#
_cell.length_a   1.000
_cell.length_b   1.000
_cell.length_c   1.000
_cell.angle_alpha   90.00
_cell.angle_beta   90.00
_cell.angle_gamma   90.00
#
_symmetry.space_group_name_H-M   'P 1'
#
loop_
_entity.id
_entity.type
_entity.pdbx_description
1 polymer ?
#
loop_
_entity_poly.entity_id
_entity_poly.type
_entity_poly.pdbx_seq_one_letter_code
_entity_poly.pdbx_strand_id
1 'polypeptide(L)'
;MLGTRPDIAFAVTKLAQYASNPSEDHLSKALYICHYLVGTQHYCLTYDRASGQGISACTNSDWASDPLNRQSQSGYFVKMAKGLISWTSRAQKTVALSSTEAEYMVLSDCSRQVVWMHTLLGELGYHLSAIPICGDNQGSIFIASNPVTEKRLKHIDIRYHYIRKVINRGLTEVYFIDGDNNPADLLTKNLGSVKFLKFRAMLGLEFHMVTSNLTDICPPT
;
A
#
# COMPACT_ATOMS: atom_id res chain seq x y z
N MET A 1 9.19 -11.36 0.69
CA MET A 1 8.47 -10.21 1.24
C MET A 1 7.77 -9.40 0.15
N LEU A 2 8.48 -8.93 -0.86
CA LEU A 2 7.88 -8.11 -1.93
C LEU A 2 6.98 -8.91 -2.89
N GLY A 3 6.98 -10.23 -2.84
CA GLY A 3 6.22 -11.06 -3.77
C GLY A 3 4.91 -11.63 -3.22
N THR A 4 4.83 -11.94 -1.93
CA THR A 4 3.72 -12.75 -1.39
C THR A 4 3.24 -12.38 0.01
N ARG A 5 3.99 -11.58 0.79
CA ARG A 5 3.71 -11.29 2.21
C ARG A 5 3.65 -9.78 2.48
N PRO A 6 2.58 -9.10 2.09
CA PRO A 6 2.39 -7.68 2.39
C PRO A 6 2.24 -7.39 3.89
N ASP A 7 1.77 -8.34 4.65
CA ASP A 7 1.51 -8.24 6.10
C ASP A 7 2.77 -8.00 6.95
N ILE A 8 3.95 -8.40 6.48
CA ILE A 8 5.23 -8.12 7.16
C ILE A 8 6.01 -6.96 6.52
N ALA A 9 5.48 -6.34 5.45
CA ALA A 9 6.22 -5.33 4.69
C ALA A 9 6.69 -4.15 5.56
N PHE A 10 5.84 -3.63 6.43
CA PHE A 10 6.18 -2.54 7.34
C PHE A 10 7.28 -2.96 8.34
N ALA A 11 7.10 -4.09 9.04
CA ALA A 11 8.03 -4.55 10.05
C ALA A 11 9.44 -4.80 9.46
N VAL A 12 9.50 -5.45 8.30
CA VAL A 12 10.78 -5.71 7.61
C VAL A 12 11.41 -4.40 7.11
N THR A 13 10.63 -3.46 6.57
CA THR A 13 11.15 -2.17 6.12
C THR A 13 11.74 -1.36 7.28
N LYS A 14 11.09 -1.37 8.45
CA LYS A 14 11.60 -0.69 9.64
C LYS A 14 12.88 -1.35 10.15
N LEU A 15 12.97 -2.67 10.23
CA LEU A 15 14.18 -3.36 10.64
C LEU A 15 15.35 -3.19 9.67
N ALA A 16 15.07 -3.12 8.37
CA ALA A 16 16.08 -2.93 7.34
C ALA A 16 16.85 -1.59 7.50
N GLN A 17 16.25 -0.58 8.14
CA GLN A 17 16.93 0.69 8.43
C GLN A 17 18.12 0.52 9.38
N TYR A 18 18.13 -0.53 10.21
CA TYR A 18 19.15 -0.83 11.19
C TYR A 18 20.11 -1.95 10.77
N ALA A 19 20.01 -2.43 9.50
CA ALA A 19 20.78 -3.59 9.04
C ALA A 19 22.31 -3.35 9.05
N SER A 20 22.77 -2.10 8.91
CA SER A 20 24.21 -1.75 8.95
C SER A 20 24.79 -1.73 10.37
N ASN A 21 23.97 -1.50 11.39
CA ASN A 21 24.41 -1.47 12.80
C ASN A 21 23.26 -1.96 13.71
N PRO A 22 22.98 -3.28 13.72
CA PRO A 22 21.87 -3.85 14.48
C PRO A 22 22.24 -3.97 15.97
N SER A 23 21.23 -3.77 16.85
CA SER A 23 21.31 -4.14 18.26
C SER A 23 20.68 -5.52 18.51
N GLU A 24 20.85 -6.07 19.71
CA GLU A 24 20.18 -7.31 20.15
C GLU A 24 18.64 -7.19 20.08
N ASP A 25 18.10 -6.00 20.39
CA ASP A 25 16.67 -5.73 20.26
C ASP A 25 16.19 -5.84 18.80
N HIS A 26 16.99 -5.36 17.85
CA HIS A 26 16.68 -5.52 16.43
C HIS A 26 16.70 -6.98 15.99
N LEU A 27 17.68 -7.77 16.49
CA LEU A 27 17.73 -9.21 16.23
C LEU A 27 16.51 -9.93 16.82
N SER A 28 16.15 -9.61 18.06
CA SER A 28 14.95 -10.17 18.70
C SER A 28 13.68 -9.90 17.90
N LYS A 29 13.50 -8.68 17.39
CA LYS A 29 12.37 -8.32 16.51
C LYS A 29 12.41 -9.07 15.18
N ALA A 30 13.58 -9.28 14.60
CA ALA A 30 13.71 -10.07 13.37
C ALA A 30 13.31 -11.54 13.61
N LEU A 31 13.74 -12.13 14.72
CA LEU A 31 13.33 -13.49 15.12
C LEU A 31 11.82 -13.58 15.37
N TYR A 32 11.21 -12.54 15.93
CA TYR A 32 9.75 -12.48 16.07
C TYR A 32 9.02 -12.53 14.74
N ILE A 33 9.54 -11.84 13.70
CA ILE A 33 8.99 -11.94 12.34
C ILE A 33 9.15 -13.38 11.80
N CYS A 34 10.28 -14.04 12.05
CA CYS A 34 10.48 -15.44 11.66
C CYS A 34 9.46 -16.36 12.33
N HIS A 35 9.22 -16.20 13.64
CA HIS A 35 8.19 -16.95 14.37
C HIS A 35 6.79 -16.71 13.79
N TYR A 36 6.46 -15.46 13.47
CA TYR A 36 5.19 -15.13 12.80
C TYR A 36 5.07 -15.84 11.45
N LEU A 37 6.13 -15.87 10.64
CA LEU A 37 6.13 -16.58 9.35
C LEU A 37 5.93 -18.07 9.50
N VAL A 38 6.59 -18.72 10.49
CA VAL A 38 6.37 -20.14 10.80
C VAL A 38 4.92 -20.41 11.18
N GLY A 39 4.34 -19.55 12.03
CA GLY A 39 2.93 -19.67 12.45
C GLY A 39 1.91 -19.34 11.33
N THR A 40 2.36 -18.73 10.24
CA THR A 40 1.49 -18.28 9.14
C THR A 40 1.95 -18.77 7.78
N GLN A 41 2.68 -19.90 7.71
CA GLN A 41 3.21 -20.46 6.46
C GLN A 41 2.12 -20.88 5.47
N HIS A 42 0.90 -21.16 5.95
CA HIS A 42 -0.27 -21.56 5.15
C HIS A 42 -1.11 -20.35 4.70
N TYR A 43 -0.70 -19.12 5.01
CA TYR A 43 -1.37 -17.94 4.49
C TYR A 43 -0.82 -17.58 3.12
N CYS A 44 -1.73 -17.37 2.16
CA CYS A 44 -1.38 -16.95 0.80
C CYS A 44 -2.29 -15.83 0.33
N LEU A 45 -1.82 -15.09 -0.67
CA LEU A 45 -2.66 -14.14 -1.39
C LEU A 45 -3.63 -14.93 -2.27
N THR A 46 -4.92 -14.62 -2.10
CA THR A 46 -6.00 -15.24 -2.88
C THR A 46 -6.53 -14.27 -3.91
N TYR A 47 -6.84 -14.82 -5.09
CA TYR A 47 -7.47 -14.08 -6.19
C TYR A 47 -8.75 -14.78 -6.56
N ASP A 48 -9.87 -14.07 -6.49
CA ASP A 48 -11.19 -14.62 -6.78
C ASP A 48 -11.68 -14.15 -8.16
N ARG A 49 -11.73 -15.07 -9.09
CA ARG A 49 -12.21 -14.80 -10.45
C ARG A 49 -13.66 -14.30 -10.50
N ALA A 50 -14.50 -14.76 -9.56
CA ALA A 50 -15.92 -14.39 -9.51
C ALA A 50 -16.16 -12.95 -9.03
N SER A 51 -15.21 -12.34 -8.33
CA SER A 51 -15.34 -10.97 -7.79
C SER A 51 -15.13 -9.85 -8.80
N GLY A 52 -15.03 -10.20 -10.10
CA GLY A 52 -14.82 -9.24 -11.16
C GLY A 52 -13.37 -8.73 -11.26
N GLN A 53 -13.10 -7.96 -12.33
CA GLN A 53 -11.78 -7.41 -12.61
C GLN A 53 -11.59 -5.98 -12.06
N GLY A 54 -12.42 -5.56 -11.09
CA GLY A 54 -12.32 -4.24 -10.47
C GLY A 54 -10.95 -4.04 -9.83
N ILE A 55 -10.26 -2.96 -10.24
CA ILE A 55 -9.00 -2.54 -9.62
C ILE A 55 -9.29 -1.40 -8.68
N SER A 56 -8.70 -1.44 -7.48
CA SER A 56 -8.77 -0.36 -6.49
C SER A 56 -7.44 -0.21 -5.78
N ALA A 57 -7.20 0.97 -5.22
CA ALA A 57 -5.99 1.24 -4.45
C ALA A 57 -6.34 1.99 -3.16
N CYS A 58 -5.51 1.85 -2.14
CA CYS A 58 -5.58 2.69 -0.94
C CYS A 58 -4.19 3.18 -0.55
N THR A 59 -4.17 4.35 0.07
CA THR A 59 -2.96 5.03 0.53
C THR A 59 -3.05 5.37 2.00
N ASN A 60 -1.92 5.39 2.68
CA ASN A 60 -1.77 5.92 4.03
C ASN A 60 -0.36 6.42 4.27
N SER A 61 -0.20 7.38 5.17
CA SER A 61 1.09 7.85 5.64
C SER A 61 1.10 8.04 7.14
N ASP A 62 2.10 7.49 7.83
CA ASP A 62 2.36 7.79 9.24
C ASP A 62 3.33 8.98 9.33
N TRP A 63 2.75 10.17 9.57
CA TRP A 63 3.49 11.43 9.52
C TRP A 63 4.54 11.53 10.61
N ALA A 64 5.78 11.89 10.21
CA ALA A 64 6.89 12.14 11.09
C ALA A 64 7.15 11.02 12.12
N SER A 65 6.85 9.77 11.74
CA SER A 65 6.91 8.60 12.64
C SER A 65 8.33 8.14 12.97
N ASP A 66 9.33 8.54 12.19
CA ASP A 66 10.72 8.23 12.49
C ASP A 66 11.27 9.19 13.58
N PRO A 67 11.67 8.67 14.75
CA PRO A 67 12.14 9.52 15.84
C PRO A 67 13.49 10.18 15.58
N LEU A 68 14.32 9.64 14.68
CA LEU A 68 15.67 10.12 14.41
C LEU A 68 15.70 11.25 13.37
N ASN A 69 14.95 11.08 12.28
CA ASN A 69 15.00 11.99 11.13
C ASN A 69 13.66 12.63 10.81
N ARG A 70 12.60 12.29 11.56
CA ARG A 70 11.23 12.80 11.38
C ARG A 70 10.64 12.52 9.99
N GLN A 71 11.19 11.53 9.28
CA GLN A 71 10.60 11.07 8.03
C GLN A 71 9.30 10.33 8.28
N SER A 72 8.36 10.52 7.37
CA SER A 72 7.07 9.82 7.38
C SER A 72 7.21 8.45 6.73
N GLN A 73 6.38 7.50 7.15
CA GLN A 73 6.26 6.20 6.51
C GLN A 73 5.11 6.22 5.50
N SER A 74 5.39 5.94 4.24
CA SER A 74 4.38 5.79 3.19
C SER A 74 4.00 4.34 2.99
N GLY A 75 2.71 4.09 2.82
CA GLY A 75 2.16 2.80 2.43
C GLY A 75 1.05 2.96 1.39
N TYR A 76 1.10 2.17 0.33
CA TYR A 76 -0.04 2.02 -0.57
C TYR A 76 -0.12 0.59 -1.09
N PHE A 77 -1.27 0.22 -1.56
CA PHE A 77 -1.46 -1.02 -2.31
C PHE A 77 -2.42 -0.82 -3.48
N VAL A 78 -2.31 -1.71 -4.45
CA VAL A 78 -3.27 -1.90 -5.55
C VAL A 78 -3.81 -3.31 -5.47
N LYS A 79 -5.13 -3.44 -5.56
CA LYS A 79 -5.89 -4.68 -5.43
C LYS A 79 -6.66 -4.97 -6.71
N MET A 80 -6.69 -6.23 -7.10
CA MET A 80 -7.51 -6.75 -8.20
C MET A 80 -8.02 -8.14 -7.83
N ALA A 81 -9.23 -8.49 -8.21
CA ALA A 81 -9.84 -9.81 -7.93
C ALA A 81 -9.72 -10.22 -6.44
N LYS A 82 -9.98 -9.29 -5.51
CA LYS A 82 -9.83 -9.38 -4.05
C LYS A 82 -8.40 -9.50 -3.52
N GLY A 83 -7.41 -9.84 -4.32
CA GLY A 83 -6.01 -9.98 -3.92
C GLY A 83 -5.15 -8.76 -4.24
N LEU A 84 -4.06 -8.58 -3.51
CA LEU A 84 -3.07 -7.55 -3.81
C LEU A 84 -2.21 -7.93 -5.01
N ILE A 85 -2.05 -6.98 -5.93
CA ILE A 85 -1.18 -7.12 -7.11
C ILE A 85 0.05 -6.20 -7.04
N SER A 86 0.00 -5.17 -6.21
CA SER A 86 1.14 -4.28 -5.94
C SER A 86 1.00 -3.64 -4.57
N TRP A 87 2.10 -3.47 -3.85
CA TRP A 87 2.13 -2.75 -2.55
C TRP A 87 3.51 -2.19 -2.27
N THR A 88 3.55 -1.20 -1.41
CA THR A 88 4.78 -0.62 -0.90
C THR A 88 4.62 -0.22 0.56
N SER A 89 5.72 -0.34 1.29
CA SER A 89 5.92 0.23 2.62
C SER A 89 7.33 0.80 2.64
N ARG A 90 7.48 2.12 2.78
CA ARG A 90 8.80 2.77 2.76
C ARG A 90 8.81 4.10 3.47
N ALA A 91 9.96 4.49 4.02
CA ALA A 91 10.20 5.85 4.49
C ALA A 91 10.16 6.85 3.32
N GLN A 92 9.58 8.02 3.55
CA GLN A 92 9.65 9.14 2.59
C GLN A 92 11.07 9.70 2.55
N LYS A 93 11.53 10.08 1.36
CA LYS A 93 12.90 10.62 1.19
C LYS A 93 13.06 12.05 1.73
N THR A 94 11.96 12.78 1.83
CA THR A 94 11.90 14.15 2.32
C THR A 94 10.99 14.22 3.55
N VAL A 95 11.25 15.17 4.43
CA VAL A 95 10.40 15.40 5.61
C VAL A 95 9.19 16.21 5.16
N ALA A 96 8.00 15.68 5.40
CA ALA A 96 6.74 16.37 5.16
C ALA A 96 6.46 17.37 6.29
N LEU A 97 5.99 18.56 5.95
CA LEU A 97 5.70 19.64 6.90
C LEU A 97 4.34 19.47 7.60
N SER A 98 3.50 18.59 7.12
CA SER A 98 2.19 18.27 7.71
C SER A 98 1.76 16.85 7.36
N SER A 99 0.76 16.32 8.10
CA SER A 99 0.13 15.04 7.77
C SER A 99 -0.51 15.08 6.37
N THR A 100 -1.16 16.17 6.01
CA THR A 100 -1.76 16.36 4.67
C THR A 100 -0.71 16.28 3.56
N GLU A 101 0.48 16.87 3.77
CA GLU A 101 1.58 16.77 2.81
C GLU A 101 2.10 15.33 2.71
N ALA A 102 2.31 14.65 3.85
CA ALA A 102 2.75 13.26 3.86
C ALA A 102 1.78 12.34 3.12
N GLU A 103 0.48 12.51 3.35
CA GLU A 103 -0.59 11.78 2.65
C GLU A 103 -0.63 12.11 1.15
N TYR A 104 -0.43 13.38 0.80
CA TYR A 104 -0.38 13.80 -0.59
C TYR A 104 0.82 13.20 -1.35
N MET A 105 1.95 13.05 -0.66
CA MET A 105 3.15 12.42 -1.23
C MET A 105 2.90 10.94 -1.57
N VAL A 106 2.26 10.18 -0.67
CA VAL A 106 1.95 8.77 -0.96
C VAL A 106 0.86 8.63 -2.02
N LEU A 107 -0.13 9.53 -2.05
CA LEU A 107 -1.14 9.59 -3.10
C LEU A 107 -0.50 9.78 -4.49
N SER A 108 0.51 10.67 -4.59
CA SER A 108 1.27 10.86 -5.82
C SER A 108 2.02 9.59 -6.26
N ASP A 109 2.61 8.87 -5.30
CA ASP A 109 3.33 7.63 -5.58
C ASP A 109 2.39 6.51 -6.04
N CYS A 110 1.23 6.38 -5.41
CA CYS A 110 0.16 5.46 -5.80
C CYS A 110 -0.39 5.80 -7.19
N SER A 111 -0.62 7.10 -7.48
CA SER A 111 -1.09 7.55 -8.79
C SER A 111 -0.12 7.16 -9.92
N ARG A 112 1.20 7.15 -9.69
CA ARG A 112 2.18 6.65 -10.67
C ARG A 112 2.01 5.15 -10.94
N GLN A 113 1.76 4.37 -9.88
CA GLN A 113 1.48 2.94 -10.02
C GLN A 113 0.19 2.71 -10.82
N VAL A 114 -0.85 3.48 -10.56
CA VAL A 114 -2.12 3.42 -11.29
C VAL A 114 -1.92 3.73 -12.77
N VAL A 115 -1.18 4.79 -13.12
CA VAL A 115 -0.86 5.13 -14.52
C VAL A 115 -0.10 3.99 -15.21
N TRP A 116 0.88 3.39 -14.52
CA TRP A 116 1.61 2.23 -15.04
C TRP A 116 0.67 1.05 -15.31
N MET A 117 -0.27 0.78 -14.39
CA MET A 117 -1.27 -0.30 -14.56
C MET A 117 -2.18 -0.05 -15.76
N HIS A 118 -2.65 1.19 -15.95
CA HIS A 118 -3.44 1.56 -17.14
C HIS A 118 -2.67 1.29 -18.44
N THR A 119 -1.38 1.67 -18.47
CA THR A 119 -0.55 1.46 -19.66
C THR A 119 -0.35 -0.03 -19.91
N LEU A 120 0.08 -0.79 -18.90
CA LEU A 120 0.34 -2.23 -19.03
C LEU A 120 -0.90 -3.00 -19.48
N LEU A 121 -2.03 -2.79 -18.81
CA LEU A 121 -3.26 -3.51 -19.13
C LEU A 121 -3.85 -3.05 -20.47
N GLY A 122 -3.68 -1.76 -20.83
CA GLY A 122 -4.04 -1.24 -22.15
C GLY A 122 -3.26 -1.91 -23.28
N GLU A 123 -1.95 -2.12 -23.11
CA GLU A 123 -1.10 -2.86 -24.07
C GLU A 123 -1.51 -4.33 -24.19
N LEU A 124 -2.06 -4.91 -23.12
CA LEU A 124 -2.64 -6.25 -23.11
C LEU A 124 -4.08 -6.32 -23.66
N GLY A 125 -4.63 -5.20 -24.14
CA GLY A 125 -5.97 -5.12 -24.71
C GLY A 125 -7.10 -4.93 -23.69
N TYR A 126 -6.79 -4.66 -22.41
CA TYR A 126 -7.80 -4.38 -21.38
C TYR A 126 -8.01 -2.88 -21.21
N HIS A 127 -9.24 -2.43 -21.45
CA HIS A 127 -9.62 -1.03 -21.21
C HIS A 127 -10.16 -0.87 -19.80
N LEU A 128 -9.42 -0.14 -18.97
CA LEU A 128 -9.81 0.14 -17.59
C LEU A 128 -10.62 1.44 -17.51
N SER A 129 -11.64 1.45 -16.66
CA SER A 129 -12.23 2.68 -16.13
C SER A 129 -11.24 3.37 -15.16
N ALA A 130 -11.59 4.56 -14.66
CA ALA A 130 -10.82 5.22 -13.62
C ALA A 130 -10.61 4.28 -12.42
N ILE A 131 -9.35 4.11 -12.00
CA ILE A 131 -9.02 3.28 -10.83
C ILE A 131 -9.23 4.14 -9.58
N PRO A 132 -10.14 3.75 -8.66
CA PRO A 132 -10.36 4.47 -7.43
C PRO A 132 -9.18 4.32 -6.47
N ILE A 133 -8.72 5.45 -5.89
CA ILE A 133 -7.71 5.49 -4.83
C ILE A 133 -8.35 6.04 -3.57
N CYS A 134 -8.33 5.29 -2.47
CA CYS A 134 -8.79 5.77 -1.17
C CYS A 134 -7.64 6.25 -0.28
N GLY A 135 -7.96 7.23 0.58
CA GLY A 135 -7.08 7.73 1.64
C GLY A 135 -7.90 8.28 2.80
N ASP A 136 -7.31 8.35 3.99
CA ASP A 136 -8.00 8.77 5.21
C ASP A 136 -7.70 10.22 5.64
N ASN A 137 -7.06 11.00 4.78
CA ASN A 137 -6.81 12.42 5.02
C ASN A 137 -7.68 13.29 4.10
N GLN A 138 -8.72 13.90 4.68
CA GLN A 138 -9.65 14.77 3.94
C GLN A 138 -8.93 15.94 3.25
N GLY A 139 -7.90 16.51 3.87
CA GLY A 139 -7.12 17.61 3.31
C GLY A 139 -6.40 17.21 2.02
N SER A 140 -5.76 16.04 2.00
CA SER A 140 -5.07 15.52 0.81
C SER A 140 -6.05 15.20 -0.33
N ILE A 141 -7.20 14.61 -0.01
CA ILE A 141 -8.26 14.33 -0.99
C ILE A 141 -8.85 15.63 -1.56
N PHE A 142 -9.12 16.61 -0.68
CA PHE A 142 -9.62 17.91 -1.11
C PHE A 142 -8.65 18.62 -2.07
N ILE A 143 -7.34 18.63 -1.75
CA ILE A 143 -6.29 19.22 -2.58
C ILE A 143 -6.21 18.50 -3.96
N ALA A 144 -6.34 17.18 -3.98
CA ALA A 144 -6.30 16.41 -5.21
C ALA A 144 -7.49 16.72 -6.14
N SER A 145 -8.69 16.89 -5.57
CA SER A 145 -9.94 17.04 -6.30
C SER A 145 -10.26 18.49 -6.70
N ASN A 146 -9.70 19.50 -6.00
CA ASN A 146 -10.05 20.89 -6.19
C ASN A 146 -8.86 21.76 -6.62
N PRO A 147 -9.08 22.80 -7.44
CA PRO A 147 -8.07 23.81 -7.72
C PRO A 147 -7.81 24.63 -6.45
N VAL A 148 -6.64 24.44 -5.84
CA VAL A 148 -6.21 25.17 -4.64
C VAL A 148 -5.21 26.23 -5.03
N THR A 149 -5.32 27.42 -4.41
CA THR A 149 -4.41 28.55 -4.65
C THR A 149 -2.98 28.19 -4.20
N GLU A 150 -2.02 28.34 -5.08
CA GLU A 150 -0.63 27.84 -5.08
C GLU A 150 0.24 28.22 -3.88
N LYS A 151 -0.13 29.23 -3.07
CA LYS A 151 0.75 29.80 -2.03
C LYS A 151 1.15 28.82 -0.91
N ARG A 152 0.37 27.77 -0.65
CA ARG A 152 0.62 26.78 0.42
C ARG A 152 1.29 25.48 -0.05
N LEU A 153 1.45 25.28 -1.35
CA LEU A 153 1.84 24.00 -1.94
C LEU A 153 3.19 24.01 -2.66
N LYS A 154 3.99 25.08 -2.54
CA LYS A 154 5.27 25.23 -3.28
C LYS A 154 6.21 24.02 -3.17
N HIS A 155 6.22 23.31 -2.03
CA HIS A 155 7.12 22.18 -1.80
C HIS A 155 6.65 20.89 -2.49
N ILE A 156 5.35 20.80 -2.81
CA ILE A 156 4.74 19.64 -3.46
C ILE A 156 4.16 19.97 -4.83
N ASP A 157 4.49 21.10 -5.38
CA ASP A 157 3.92 21.66 -6.61
C ASP A 157 3.94 20.67 -7.77
N ILE A 158 5.08 20.03 -8.05
CA ILE A 158 5.21 19.01 -9.10
C ILE A 158 4.26 17.83 -8.87
N ARG A 159 4.13 17.36 -7.62
CA ARG A 159 3.24 16.25 -7.25
C ARG A 159 1.77 16.68 -7.39
N TYR A 160 1.47 17.91 -7.01
CA TYR A 160 0.14 18.50 -7.14
C TYR A 160 -0.33 18.52 -8.58
N HIS A 161 0.45 19.09 -9.48
CA HIS A 161 0.14 19.12 -10.90
C HIS A 161 0.06 17.73 -11.51
N TYR A 162 0.91 16.79 -11.07
CA TYR A 162 0.88 15.42 -11.55
C TYR A 162 -0.43 14.70 -11.21
N ILE A 163 -0.84 14.70 -9.94
CA ILE A 163 -2.07 14.02 -9.49
C ILE A 163 -3.28 14.58 -10.24
N ARG A 164 -3.40 15.90 -10.33
CA ARG A 164 -4.50 16.54 -11.06
C ARG A 164 -4.52 16.18 -12.54
N LYS A 165 -3.36 16.11 -13.18
CA LYS A 165 -3.27 15.65 -14.57
C LYS A 165 -3.79 14.22 -14.73
N VAL A 166 -3.50 13.33 -13.78
CA VAL A 166 -3.97 11.94 -13.78
C VAL A 166 -5.48 11.87 -13.60
N ILE A 167 -6.03 12.64 -12.65
CA ILE A 167 -7.49 12.74 -12.42
C ILE A 167 -8.20 13.33 -13.65
N ASN A 168 -7.72 14.44 -14.20
CA ASN A 168 -8.32 15.10 -15.37
C ASN A 168 -8.29 14.23 -16.62
N ARG A 169 -7.39 13.26 -16.72
CA ARG A 169 -7.35 12.25 -17.77
C ARG A 169 -8.34 11.11 -17.55
N GLY A 170 -9.05 11.07 -16.43
CA GLY A 170 -9.96 9.99 -16.08
C GLY A 170 -9.26 8.66 -15.76
N LEU A 171 -7.96 8.69 -15.41
CA LEU A 171 -7.22 7.47 -15.07
C LEU A 171 -7.43 7.04 -13.61
N THR A 172 -7.76 7.99 -12.74
CA THR A 172 -8.05 7.73 -11.32
C THR A 172 -9.10 8.68 -10.78
N GLU A 173 -9.78 8.21 -9.74
CA GLU A 173 -10.62 9.00 -8.85
C GLU A 173 -10.10 8.86 -7.43
N VAL A 174 -10.20 9.92 -6.62
CA VAL A 174 -9.77 9.89 -5.22
C VAL A 174 -10.95 10.10 -4.30
N TYR A 175 -11.01 9.33 -3.20
CA TYR A 175 -12.09 9.43 -2.24
C TYR A 175 -11.60 9.18 -0.81
N PHE A 176 -12.35 9.73 0.14
CA PHE A 176 -12.08 9.58 1.55
C PHE A 176 -12.59 8.23 2.07
N ILE A 177 -11.79 7.59 2.93
CA ILE A 177 -12.20 6.45 3.74
C ILE A 177 -11.87 6.75 5.21
N ASP A 178 -12.71 6.29 6.12
CA ASP A 178 -12.41 6.37 7.55
C ASP A 178 -11.15 5.56 7.90
N GLY A 179 -10.26 6.13 8.74
CA GLY A 179 -9.00 5.49 9.11
C GLY A 179 -9.15 4.14 9.81
N ASP A 180 -10.27 3.88 10.48
CA ASP A 180 -10.57 2.56 11.05
C ASP A 180 -10.94 1.51 10.00
N ASN A 181 -11.10 1.93 8.77
CA ASN A 181 -11.39 1.09 7.62
C ASN A 181 -10.32 1.17 6.52
N ASN A 182 -9.20 1.89 6.74
CA ASN A 182 -8.11 2.00 5.77
C ASN A 182 -7.06 0.88 5.98
N PRO A 183 -7.07 -0.21 5.18
CA PRO A 183 -6.12 -1.30 5.36
C PRO A 183 -4.68 -0.95 4.97
N ALA A 184 -4.43 0.22 4.34
CA ALA A 184 -3.08 0.72 4.08
C ALA A 184 -2.32 1.09 5.37
N ASP A 185 -3.02 1.25 6.50
CA ASP A 185 -2.44 1.36 7.85
C ASP A 185 -1.44 0.24 8.15
N LEU A 186 -1.72 -0.98 7.70
CA LEU A 186 -0.86 -2.15 7.90
C LEU A 186 0.54 -1.98 7.26
N LEU A 187 0.64 -1.10 6.27
CA LEU A 187 1.88 -0.80 5.56
C LEU A 187 2.66 0.39 6.16
N THR A 188 2.10 1.08 7.17
CA THR A 188 2.68 2.34 7.68
C THR A 188 2.95 2.37 9.18
N LYS A 189 2.23 1.58 9.98
CA LYS A 189 2.34 1.62 11.45
C LYS A 189 2.12 0.27 12.13
N ASN A 190 2.54 0.18 13.39
CA ASN A 190 2.21 -0.96 14.24
C ASN A 190 0.73 -0.93 14.59
N LEU A 191 0.08 -2.06 14.43
CA LEU A 191 -1.33 -2.24 14.73
C LEU A 191 -1.53 -3.23 15.88
N GLY A 192 -2.53 -2.97 16.71
CA GLY A 192 -3.00 -3.98 17.67
C GLY A 192 -3.54 -5.22 16.92
N SER A 193 -3.51 -6.38 17.60
CA SER A 193 -3.81 -7.67 16.98
C SER A 193 -5.15 -7.72 16.24
N VAL A 194 -6.20 -7.13 16.80
CA VAL A 194 -7.54 -7.13 16.20
C VAL A 194 -7.55 -6.37 14.86
N LYS A 195 -6.99 -5.15 14.83
CA LYS A 195 -6.93 -4.33 13.62
C LYS A 195 -5.99 -4.95 12.58
N PHE A 196 -4.86 -5.52 13.03
CA PHE A 196 -3.92 -6.23 12.18
C PHE A 196 -4.58 -7.42 11.46
N LEU A 197 -5.29 -8.29 12.19
CA LEU A 197 -5.98 -9.45 11.63
C LEU A 197 -7.09 -9.04 10.65
N LYS A 198 -7.89 -8.01 11.01
CA LYS A 198 -8.90 -7.42 10.13
C LYS A 198 -8.27 -6.97 8.79
N PHE A 199 -7.22 -6.16 8.87
CA PHE A 199 -6.60 -5.60 7.66
C PHE A 199 -5.84 -6.65 6.84
N ARG A 200 -5.20 -7.62 7.50
CA ARG A 200 -4.57 -8.75 6.80
C ARG A 200 -5.58 -9.50 5.92
N ALA A 201 -6.76 -9.80 6.45
CA ALA A 201 -7.84 -10.43 5.67
C ALA A 201 -8.33 -9.51 4.53
N MET A 202 -8.49 -8.20 4.78
CA MET A 202 -8.90 -7.24 3.74
C MET A 202 -7.88 -7.13 2.60
N LEU A 203 -6.61 -7.42 2.86
CA LEU A 203 -5.55 -7.46 1.85
C LEU A 203 -5.54 -8.77 1.03
N GLY A 204 -6.45 -9.69 1.32
CA GLY A 204 -6.57 -10.96 0.59
C GLY A 204 -5.57 -12.03 1.04
N LEU A 205 -4.98 -11.90 2.24
CA LEU A 205 -4.22 -12.98 2.85
C LEU A 205 -5.15 -13.89 3.64
N GLU A 206 -5.36 -15.09 3.10
CA GLU A 206 -6.26 -16.09 3.66
C GLU A 206 -5.51 -17.38 4.00
N PHE A 207 -6.03 -18.09 4.99
CA PHE A 207 -5.50 -19.39 5.37
C PHE A 207 -5.97 -20.47 4.39
N HIS A 208 -5.03 -21.21 3.81
CA HIS A 208 -5.33 -22.36 2.96
C HIS A 208 -4.71 -23.62 3.57
N MET A 209 -5.52 -24.65 3.76
CA MET A 209 -4.98 -25.97 4.03
C MET A 209 -4.30 -26.47 2.76
N VAL A 210 -3.00 -26.74 2.85
CA VAL A 210 -2.32 -27.50 1.79
C VAL A 210 -2.83 -28.93 1.89
N THR A 211 -3.84 -29.27 1.11
CA THR A 211 -4.16 -30.66 0.85
C THR A 211 -2.97 -31.21 0.05
N SER A 212 -2.35 -32.26 0.54
CA SER A 212 -1.12 -32.89 0.05
C SER A 212 -1.23 -33.54 -1.34
N ASN A 213 -2.11 -33.09 -2.20
CA ASN A 213 -2.23 -33.54 -3.58
C ASN A 213 -1.44 -32.58 -4.49
N LEU A 214 -0.14 -32.82 -4.59
CA LEU A 214 0.76 -32.19 -5.58
C LEU A 214 0.40 -32.53 -7.06
N THR A 215 -0.68 -33.25 -7.31
CA THR A 215 -1.11 -33.69 -8.64
C THR A 215 -1.86 -32.61 -9.45
N ASP A 216 -2.32 -31.53 -8.81
CA ASP A 216 -3.17 -30.54 -9.50
C ASP A 216 -2.41 -29.30 -10.03
N ILE A 217 -1.08 -29.29 -9.98
CA ILE A 217 -0.28 -28.10 -10.36
C ILE A 217 0.16 -28.11 -11.83
N CYS A 218 0.04 -29.23 -12.54
CA CYS A 218 0.28 -29.29 -14.00
C CYS A 218 -0.82 -30.10 -14.67
N PRO A 219 -1.67 -29.52 -15.54
CA PRO A 219 -2.46 -30.32 -16.44
C PRO A 219 -1.50 -31.08 -17.40
N PRO A 220 -1.76 -32.33 -17.73
CA PRO A 220 -0.95 -33.06 -18.69
C PRO A 220 -1.00 -32.36 -20.04
N THR A 221 0.16 -32.23 -20.67
CA THR A 221 0.37 -31.70 -22.03
C THR A 221 -0.39 -32.44 -23.07
#